data_b09c79bce967fb2aff983654acac7889
#
_entry.id   b09c79bce967fb2aff983654acac7889
#
_cell.length_a   1.000
_cell.length_b   1.000
_cell.length_c   1.000
_cell.angle_alpha   90.00
_cell.angle_beta   90.00
_cell.angle_gamma   90.00
#
_symmetry.space_group_name_H-M   'P 1'
#
loop_
_entity.id
_entity.type
_entity.pdbx_description
1 polymer ?
#
loop_
_entity_poly.entity_id
_entity_poly.type
_entity_poly.pdbx_seq_one_letter_code
_entity_poly.pdbx_strand_id
1 'polypeptide(L)' 'MSSEELSFEAYCRKKKIDPDLFLQSDPERFREWKTIFEQVHPDSFTEQKKFLLNPIRKKYLLMS' A
#
# COMPACT_ATOMS: atom_id res chain seq x y z
N MET A 1 18.45 -10.09 5.62
CA MET A 1 17.94 -9.83 5.56
C MET A 1 17.32 -9.15 5.60
N SER A 2 17.23 -8.85 5.09
CA SER A 2 16.77 -8.04 5.32
C SER A 2 15.38 -7.92 5.44
N SER A 3 14.78 -8.38 6.25
CA SER A 3 13.38 -8.38 6.43
C SER A 3 12.84 -6.98 6.63
N GLU A 4 13.68 -6.08 6.94
CA GLU A 4 13.26 -4.71 7.10
C GLU A 4 13.02 -4.05 5.75
N GLU A 5 13.33 -4.76 4.69
CA GLU A 5 13.12 -4.26 3.33
C GLU A 5 11.69 -4.55 2.89
N LEU A 6 10.74 -3.95 3.56
CA LEU A 6 9.34 -4.13 3.21
C LEU A 6 9.01 -3.29 1.99
N SER A 7 8.69 -3.94 0.88
CA SER A 7 8.29 -3.23 -0.32
C SER A 7 6.86 -2.72 -0.18
N PHE A 8 6.49 -1.75 -1.01
CA PHE A 8 5.13 -1.23 -0.99
C PHE A 8 4.13 -2.33 -1.35
N GLU A 9 4.50 -3.19 -2.31
CA GLU A 9 3.63 -4.30 -2.68
C GLU A 9 3.39 -5.24 -1.50
N ALA A 10 4.47 -5.57 -0.77
CA ALA A 10 4.32 -6.41 0.41
C ALA A 10 3.48 -5.73 1.48
N TYR A 11 3.67 -4.42 1.65
CA TYR A 11 2.87 -3.65 2.59
C TYR A 11 1.39 -3.73 2.24
N CYS A 12 1.07 -3.57 0.96
CA CYS A 12 -0.32 -3.67 0.51
C CYS A 12 -0.91 -5.02 0.88
N ARG A 13 -0.17 -6.09 0.64
CA ARG A 13 -0.67 -7.43 0.96
C ARG A 13 -0.89 -7.59 2.45
N LYS A 14 -0.02 -7.02 3.27
CA LYS A 14 -0.20 -7.07 4.73
C LYS A 14 -1.48 -6.36 5.14
N LYS A 15 -1.87 -5.33 4.40
CA LYS A 15 -3.09 -4.60 4.69
C LYS A 15 -4.30 -5.14 3.94
N LYS A 16 -4.15 -6.29 3.29
CA LYS A 16 -5.23 -6.95 2.53
C LYS A 16 -5.63 -6.14 1.31
N ILE A 17 -4.70 -5.42 0.75
CA ILE A 17 -4.90 -4.67 -0.50
C ILE A 17 -4.19 -5.41 -1.62
N ASP A 18 -4.88 -5.60 -2.75
CA ASP A 18 -4.30 -6.25 -3.92
C ASP A 18 -3.46 -5.21 -4.67
N PRO A 19 -2.12 -5.29 -4.61
CA PRO A 19 -1.31 -4.27 -5.27
C PRO A 19 -1.43 -4.28 -6.79
N ASP A 20 -1.64 -5.44 -7.38
CA ASP A 20 -1.79 -5.53 -8.83
C ASP A 20 -3.06 -4.82 -9.28
N LEU A 21 -4.16 -5.09 -8.60
CA LEU A 21 -5.43 -4.44 -8.92
C LEU A 21 -5.34 -2.94 -8.68
N PHE A 22 -4.72 -2.55 -7.59
CA PHE A 22 -4.52 -1.14 -7.26
C PHE A 22 -3.75 -0.45 -8.38
N LEU A 23 -2.66 -1.06 -8.83
CA LEU A 23 -1.84 -0.48 -9.90
C LEU A 23 -2.60 -0.40 -11.21
N GLN A 24 -3.37 -1.45 -11.55
CA GLN A 24 -4.12 -1.45 -12.79
C GLN A 24 -5.23 -0.42 -12.79
N SER A 25 -5.89 -0.25 -11.67
CA SER A 25 -7.06 0.62 -11.60
C SER A 25 -6.70 2.08 -11.34
N ASP A 26 -5.62 2.30 -10.59
CA ASP A 26 -5.27 3.67 -10.21
C ASP A 26 -3.75 3.81 -10.18
N PRO A 27 -3.11 3.75 -11.36
CA PRO A 27 -1.65 3.74 -11.41
C PRO A 27 -1.01 5.00 -10.83
N GLU A 28 -1.67 6.15 -10.99
CA GLU A 28 -1.10 7.40 -10.49
C GLU A 28 -1.08 7.41 -8.96
N ARG A 29 -2.18 6.98 -8.34
CA ARG A 29 -2.24 6.92 -6.88
C ARG A 29 -1.28 5.85 -6.36
N PHE A 30 -1.18 4.73 -7.05
CA PHE A 30 -0.25 3.69 -6.66
C PHE A 30 1.18 4.21 -6.63
N ARG A 31 1.58 4.94 -7.67
CA ARG A 31 2.93 5.50 -7.72
C ARG A 31 3.14 6.54 -6.64
N GLU A 32 2.16 7.40 -6.43
CA GLU A 32 2.24 8.44 -5.41
C GLU A 32 2.42 7.82 -4.04
N TRP A 33 1.60 6.84 -3.72
CA TRP A 33 1.67 6.17 -2.43
C TRP A 33 2.98 5.41 -2.28
N LYS A 34 3.44 4.77 -3.36
CA LYS A 34 4.70 4.06 -3.31
C LYS A 34 5.86 5.01 -3.04
N THR A 35 5.86 6.16 -3.70
CA THR A 35 6.90 7.15 -3.49
C THR A 35 6.91 7.65 -2.05
N ILE A 36 5.74 7.96 -1.52
CA ILE A 36 5.64 8.40 -0.13
C ILE A 36 6.11 7.29 0.82
N PHE A 37 5.69 6.07 0.54
CA PHE A 37 6.04 4.92 1.37
C PHE A 37 7.56 4.74 1.44
N GLU A 38 8.25 4.98 0.34
CA GLU A 38 9.70 4.82 0.30
C GLU A 38 10.43 5.95 1.03
N GLN A 39 9.77 7.06 1.25
CA GLN A 39 10.38 8.21 1.91
C GLN A 39 10.12 8.26 3.40
N VAL A 40 9.12 7.52 3.88
CA VAL A 40 8.77 7.55 5.29
C VAL A 40 8.78 6.13 5.83
N HIS A 41 8.74 6.03 7.14
CA HIS A 41 8.65 4.74 7.80
C HIS A 41 7.26 4.13 7.55
N PRO A 42 7.15 2.79 7.43
CA PRO A 42 5.83 2.19 7.22
C PRO A 42 4.79 2.58 8.27
N ASP A 43 5.20 2.74 9.51
CA ASP A 43 4.27 3.17 10.55
C ASP A 43 3.76 4.57 10.28
N SER A 44 4.65 5.46 9.85
CA SER A 44 4.25 6.83 9.51
C SER A 44 3.30 6.85 8.32
N PHE A 45 3.59 6.02 7.33
CA PHE A 45 2.71 5.90 6.17
C PHE A 45 1.31 5.47 6.61
N THR A 46 1.24 4.47 7.48
CA THR A 46 -0.04 3.98 7.99
C THR A 46 -0.82 5.08 8.67
N GLU A 47 -0.14 5.88 9.50
CA GLU A 47 -0.80 6.99 10.18
C GLU A 47 -1.31 8.02 9.19
N GLN A 48 -0.52 8.35 8.17
CA GLN A 48 -0.93 9.34 7.19
C GLN A 48 -2.12 8.89 6.38
N LYS A 49 -2.19 7.60 6.05
CA LYS A 49 -3.23 7.07 5.17
C LYS A 49 -4.33 6.34 5.92
N LYS A 50 -4.38 6.51 7.22
CA LYS A 50 -5.27 5.75 8.09
C LYS A 50 -6.72 5.74 7.61
N PHE A 51 -7.23 6.91 7.25
CA PHE A 51 -8.61 7.03 6.84
C PHE A 51 -8.83 6.64 5.38
N LEU A 52 -7.77 6.50 4.62
CA LEU A 52 -7.87 6.11 3.22
C LEU A 52 -7.65 4.62 3.02
N LEU A 53 -7.01 3.94 3.97
CA LEU A 53 -6.70 2.52 3.81
C LEU A 53 -7.95 1.67 3.73
N ASN A 54 -8.96 1.95 4.55
CA ASN A 54 -10.19 1.16 4.53
C ASN A 54 -10.91 1.23 3.18
N PRO A 55 -11.17 2.44 2.63
CA PRO A 55 -11.81 2.50 1.31
C PRO A 55 -10.97 1.84 0.22
N ILE A 56 -9.67 2.04 0.26
CA ILE A 56 -8.79 1.44 -0.75
C ILE A 56 -8.81 -0.08 -0.61
N ARG A 57 -8.77 -0.59 0.61
CA ARG A 57 -8.82 -2.04 0.84
C ARG A 57 -10.12 -2.63 0.32
N LYS A 58 -11.23 -1.97 0.57
CA LYS A 58 -12.52 -2.47 0.08
C LYS A 58 -12.58 -2.47 -1.44
N LYS A 59 -11.98 -1.45 -2.04
CA LYS A 59 -11.99 -1.30 -3.49
C LYS A 59 -11.07 -2.30 -4.17
N TYR A 60 -9.93 -2.59 -3.55
CA TYR A 60 -8.91 -3.47 -4.12
C TYR A 60 -8.58 -4.60 -3.15
N LEU A 61 -9.62 -5.29 -2.71
CA LEU A 61 -9.47 -6.33 -1.69
C LEU A 61 -8.64 -7.49 -2.20
N LEU A 62 -7.64 -7.87 -1.43
CA LEU A 62 -6.81 -9.03 -1.74
C LEU A 62 -7.60 -10.30 -1.47
N MET A 63 -7.74 -11.12 -2.49
CA MET A 63 -8.59 -12.30 -2.47
C MET A 63 -7.79 -13.59 -2.34
N SER A 64 -6.88 -13.69 -1.44
CA SER A 64 -6.12 -14.94 -1.34
C SER A 64 -6.05 -15.47 0.06
#